data_a63b713943960f800bb81086fb5130ff
#
_entry.id   a63b713943960f800bb81086fb5130ff
#
_cell.length_a   1.000
_cell.length_b   1.000
_cell.length_c   1.000
_cell.angle_alpha   90.00
_cell.angle_beta   90.00
_cell.angle_gamma   90.00
#
_symmetry.space_group_name_H-M   'P 1'
#
loop_
_entity.id
_entity.type
_entity.pdbx_description
1 polymer ?
#
loop_
_entity_poly.entity_id
_entity_poly.type
_entity_poly.pdbx_seq_one_letter_code
_entity_poly.pdbx_strand_id
1 'polypeptide(L)'
;MTTPVTPTGPNEAAELLARIPDFEQALAFYHRHLAPDSAVDLSVAENVLVYDDSMQKAVFDHTALLPEPYIHYMSAYGTPELRGQVAALLAKAWDAPVAAGDVFGTAGVASALECLAFALQDAPRPGEPGPPPLVEGDAVLLPAPYWQGFNWSFEQRPRLTCVPVDLPTEGPGRFRLTLDLIKERFREYERQTARQPRLLVLTNPHNPLGVNYGKELLEEIYTWAIDETDLHIVSDEIYCHSQVDGGRIPFTSAVALDAYRRNPERIHVVWGFAKDFGLSGFRTGFLVSKYGPVQRAMLGTTGIEEKKHPQSWFTPFDSLKHYVIGSLLSSTVNGAGSELYTDYAMRRYRELLSGSFEKVKDRLVANDIEFVYLDGDNPAQFFWLDLQEYLGKRPPEGAHGDAPLPVTAGSGLDRDELWLFNHLAGPPTEVSLLPGGTMHSPAPGFFRLCFTARQPEEVGEAVDRIGLALSKLVTPG
;
A
#
# COMPACT_ATOMS: atom_id res chain seq x y z
N MET A 1 20.12 -31.64 -2.95
CA MET A 1 19.65 -31.55 -4.35
C MET A 1 18.19 -31.96 -4.32
N THR A 2 17.31 -31.02 -4.11
CA THR A 2 15.87 -31.24 -4.21
C THR A 2 15.51 -31.09 -5.68
N THR A 3 14.99 -32.16 -6.25
CA THR A 3 14.42 -32.20 -7.61
C THR A 3 13.37 -31.08 -7.72
N PRO A 4 13.37 -30.29 -8.80
CA PRO A 4 12.28 -29.34 -9.04
C PRO A 4 10.97 -30.12 -9.14
N VAL A 5 9.98 -29.68 -8.40
CA VAL A 5 8.61 -30.22 -8.51
C VAL A 5 8.11 -29.84 -9.90
N THR A 6 8.17 -30.78 -10.81
CA THR A 6 7.52 -30.63 -12.13
C THR A 6 6.02 -30.70 -11.89
N PRO A 7 5.20 -29.80 -12.46
CA PRO A 7 3.75 -29.88 -12.37
C PRO A 7 3.26 -31.26 -12.81
N THR A 8 2.45 -31.90 -12.01
CA THR A 8 2.07 -33.30 -12.20
C THR A 8 0.92 -33.51 -13.17
N GLY A 9 0.45 -32.46 -13.88
CA GLY A 9 -0.58 -32.59 -14.90
C GLY A 9 -0.63 -31.38 -15.84
N PRO A 10 -1.03 -31.61 -17.11
CA PRO A 10 -1.16 -30.55 -18.08
C PRO A 10 -2.21 -29.48 -17.72
N ASN A 11 -3.12 -29.77 -16.82
CA ASN A 11 -4.13 -28.81 -16.33
C ASN A 11 -3.57 -27.84 -15.28
N GLU A 12 -2.70 -28.28 -14.38
CA GLU A 12 -2.11 -27.38 -13.35
C GLU A 12 -1.17 -26.33 -13.96
N ALA A 13 -0.36 -26.72 -14.94
CA ALA A 13 0.51 -25.78 -15.64
C ALA A 13 -0.31 -24.82 -16.54
N ALA A 14 -1.40 -25.30 -17.14
CA ALA A 14 -2.31 -24.49 -17.93
C ALA A 14 -3.12 -23.52 -17.06
N GLU A 15 -3.54 -23.94 -15.86
CA GLU A 15 -4.21 -23.07 -14.89
C GLU A 15 -3.27 -22.01 -14.30
N LEU A 16 -2.00 -22.36 -14.04
CA LEU A 16 -1.00 -21.41 -13.58
C LEU A 16 -0.64 -20.39 -14.65
N LEU A 17 -0.49 -20.85 -15.91
CA LEU A 17 -0.19 -20.00 -17.07
C LEU A 17 -1.40 -19.18 -17.52
N ALA A 18 -2.63 -19.65 -17.28
CA ALA A 18 -3.84 -18.88 -17.54
C ALA A 18 -4.08 -17.78 -16.50
N ARG A 19 -3.73 -18.00 -15.24
CA ARG A 19 -3.91 -17.00 -14.16
C ARG A 19 -3.01 -15.77 -14.32
N ILE A 20 -1.74 -15.95 -14.69
CA ILE A 20 -0.75 -14.87 -14.78
C ILE A 20 -1.02 -13.93 -15.98
N PRO A 21 -1.23 -14.43 -17.20
CA PRO A 21 -1.54 -13.56 -18.34
C PRO A 21 -2.86 -12.82 -18.20
N ASP A 22 -3.87 -13.44 -17.61
CA ASP A 22 -5.20 -12.84 -17.51
C ASP A 22 -5.24 -11.74 -16.44
N PHE A 23 -4.56 -11.91 -15.31
CA PHE A 23 -4.43 -10.85 -14.32
C PHE A 23 -3.59 -9.69 -14.85
N GLU A 24 -2.46 -9.96 -15.50
CA GLU A 24 -1.65 -8.93 -16.15
C GLU A 24 -2.38 -8.27 -17.32
N GLN A 25 -3.17 -9.01 -18.08
CA GLN A 25 -4.00 -8.47 -19.15
C GLN A 25 -5.15 -7.63 -18.60
N ALA A 26 -5.83 -8.09 -17.55
CA ALA A 26 -6.87 -7.30 -16.87
C ALA A 26 -6.26 -6.02 -16.27
N LEU A 27 -5.14 -6.13 -15.59
CA LEU A 27 -4.44 -4.99 -15.04
C LEU A 27 -3.89 -4.05 -16.13
N ALA A 28 -3.32 -4.61 -17.21
CA ALA A 28 -2.90 -3.84 -18.39
C ALA A 28 -4.10 -3.25 -19.13
N PHE A 29 -5.26 -3.88 -19.07
CA PHE A 29 -6.51 -3.35 -19.56
C PHE A 29 -6.98 -2.17 -18.69
N TYR A 30 -6.99 -2.31 -17.37
CA TYR A 30 -7.24 -1.20 -16.45
C TYR A 30 -6.27 -0.04 -16.69
N HIS A 31 -4.98 -0.32 -16.89
CA HIS A 31 -3.99 0.72 -17.17
C HIS A 31 -4.03 1.30 -18.58
N ARG A 32 -4.48 0.58 -19.60
CA ARG A 32 -4.57 1.09 -20.98
C ARG A 32 -5.88 1.80 -21.27
N HIS A 33 -6.92 1.46 -20.54
CA HIS A 33 -8.22 2.11 -20.62
C HIS A 33 -8.43 3.09 -19.46
N LEU A 34 -7.34 3.29 -18.66
CA LEU A 34 -7.21 4.48 -17.86
C LEU A 34 -7.41 5.64 -18.81
N ALA A 35 -8.55 6.14 -18.69
CA ALA A 35 -9.10 7.35 -19.19
C ALA A 35 -8.35 8.02 -20.35
N PRO A 36 -9.02 8.41 -21.42
CA PRO A 36 -8.47 9.40 -22.33
C PRO A 36 -7.91 10.56 -21.53
N ASP A 37 -6.94 11.31 -22.07
CA ASP A 37 -6.30 12.47 -21.42
C ASP A 37 -7.31 13.47 -20.80
N SER A 38 -8.58 13.38 -21.17
CA SER A 38 -9.72 14.15 -20.64
C SER A 38 -10.35 13.57 -19.37
N ALA A 39 -10.04 12.35 -18.95
CA ALA A 39 -10.72 11.72 -17.83
C ALA A 39 -10.06 12.01 -16.48
N VAL A 40 -10.88 12.10 -15.43
CA VAL A 40 -10.40 12.25 -14.06
C VAL A 40 -10.05 10.87 -13.52
N ASP A 41 -8.77 10.60 -13.38
CA ASP A 41 -8.29 9.35 -12.79
C ASP A 41 -8.24 9.44 -11.25
N LEU A 42 -9.12 8.70 -10.62
CA LEU A 42 -9.24 8.53 -9.16
C LEU A 42 -8.89 7.09 -8.74
N SER A 43 -8.41 6.27 -9.66
CA SER A 43 -8.00 4.88 -9.40
C SER A 43 -6.62 4.78 -8.77
N VAL A 44 -5.74 5.73 -9.08
CA VAL A 44 -4.37 5.75 -8.57
C VAL A 44 -4.33 6.47 -7.22
N ALA A 45 -3.64 5.86 -6.25
CA ALA A 45 -3.42 6.48 -4.95
C ALA A 45 -2.33 7.55 -5.04
N GLU A 46 -2.69 8.73 -5.53
CA GLU A 46 -1.84 9.91 -5.59
C GLU A 46 -2.28 10.96 -4.56
N ASN A 47 -1.36 11.81 -4.17
CA ASN A 47 -1.63 12.91 -3.24
C ASN A 47 -1.13 14.22 -3.84
N VAL A 48 -2.02 14.93 -4.52
CA VAL A 48 -1.71 16.25 -5.11
C VAL A 48 -1.98 17.40 -4.14
N LEU A 49 -2.60 17.13 -2.99
CA LEU A 49 -2.98 18.16 -2.02
C LEU A 49 -1.77 18.87 -1.41
N VAL A 50 -0.65 18.15 -1.32
CA VAL A 50 0.58 18.66 -0.67
C VAL A 50 1.51 19.41 -1.63
N TYR A 51 1.22 19.42 -2.94
CA TYR A 51 2.07 20.11 -3.91
C TYR A 51 1.77 21.59 -3.92
N ASP A 52 2.65 22.36 -3.33
CA ASP A 52 2.57 23.84 -3.27
C ASP A 52 3.96 24.48 -3.42
N ASP A 53 3.99 25.80 -3.39
CA ASP A 53 5.22 26.59 -3.50
C ASP A 53 6.24 26.28 -2.38
N SER A 54 5.77 25.88 -1.20
CA SER A 54 6.65 25.54 -0.08
C SER A 54 7.34 24.19 -0.31
N MET A 55 6.63 23.21 -0.86
CA MET A 55 7.22 21.94 -1.28
C MET A 55 8.22 22.15 -2.42
N GLN A 56 7.84 22.96 -3.43
CA GLN A 56 8.72 23.26 -4.55
C GLN A 56 10.03 23.86 -4.07
N LYS A 57 9.98 24.84 -3.15
CA LYS A 57 11.17 25.43 -2.55
C LYS A 57 11.97 24.44 -1.72
N ALA A 58 11.32 23.67 -0.87
CA ALA A 58 11.98 22.67 -0.01
C ALA A 58 12.72 21.60 -0.81
N VAL A 59 12.18 21.20 -1.97
CA VAL A 59 12.74 20.13 -2.81
C VAL A 59 13.66 20.67 -3.91
N PHE A 60 13.31 21.79 -4.55
CA PHE A 60 13.92 22.20 -5.83
C PHE A 60 14.75 23.47 -5.78
N ASP A 61 14.54 24.39 -4.86
CA ASP A 61 15.32 25.64 -4.81
C ASP A 61 16.80 25.40 -4.50
N HIS A 62 17.15 24.22 -3.99
CA HIS A 62 18.54 23.81 -3.70
C HIS A 62 19.21 23.05 -4.84
N THR A 63 18.48 22.76 -5.95
CA THR A 63 18.99 21.91 -7.04
C THR A 63 19.77 22.64 -8.12
N ALA A 64 19.99 23.94 -7.99
CA ALA A 64 20.69 24.73 -9.01
C ALA A 64 22.10 24.22 -9.33
N LEU A 65 22.77 23.55 -8.37
CA LEU A 65 24.05 22.88 -8.56
C LEU A 65 24.07 21.62 -7.69
N LEU A 66 24.01 20.45 -8.32
CA LEU A 66 24.23 19.19 -7.62
C LEU A 66 25.68 19.17 -7.10
N PRO A 67 25.91 19.12 -5.76
CA PRO A 67 27.27 19.10 -5.21
C PRO A 67 28.04 17.84 -5.67
N GLU A 68 29.36 18.00 -5.90
CA GLU A 68 30.24 16.93 -6.39
C GLU A 68 30.07 15.57 -5.66
N PRO A 69 29.93 15.49 -4.31
CA PRO A 69 29.77 14.22 -3.64
C PRO A 69 28.61 13.37 -4.14
N TYR A 70 27.56 13.99 -4.66
CA TYR A 70 26.36 13.30 -5.15
C TYR A 70 26.48 12.75 -6.58
N ILE A 71 27.55 13.04 -7.32
CA ILE A 71 27.84 12.42 -8.62
C ILE A 71 28.63 11.09 -8.49
N HIS A 72 29.04 10.76 -7.27
CA HIS A 72 29.79 9.54 -6.98
C HIS A 72 28.90 8.50 -6.28
N TYR A 73 29.44 7.28 -6.14
CA TYR A 73 28.76 6.24 -5.37
C TYR A 73 28.58 6.66 -3.92
N MET A 74 27.33 6.62 -3.47
CA MET A 74 26.94 6.80 -2.08
C MET A 74 26.48 5.47 -1.46
N SER A 75 26.05 5.49 -0.22
CA SER A 75 25.48 4.33 0.42
C SER A 75 24.23 3.84 -0.32
N ALA A 76 24.19 2.56 -0.64
CA ALA A 76 23.08 1.95 -1.37
C ALA A 76 21.75 1.89 -0.60
N TYR A 77 21.76 2.18 0.69
CA TYR A 77 20.60 2.11 1.61
C TYR A 77 20.42 3.38 2.47
N GLY A 78 21.12 4.44 2.16
CA GLY A 78 21.10 5.70 2.89
C GLY A 78 22.35 5.93 3.73
N THR A 79 22.89 7.17 3.69
CA THR A 79 24.00 7.57 4.57
C THR A 79 23.56 7.56 6.03
N PRO A 80 24.46 7.43 7.00
CA PRO A 80 24.12 7.52 8.43
C PRO A 80 23.35 8.80 8.78
N GLU A 81 23.72 9.92 8.13
CA GLU A 81 23.04 11.21 8.32
C GLU A 81 21.57 11.15 7.83
N LEU A 82 21.34 10.71 6.58
CA LEU A 82 20.01 10.60 6.02
C LEU A 82 19.13 9.63 6.84
N ARG A 83 19.69 8.48 7.21
CA ARG A 83 18.99 7.49 8.04
C ARG A 83 18.65 8.06 9.41
N GLY A 84 19.53 8.87 9.99
CA GLY A 84 19.27 9.61 11.24
C GLY A 84 18.14 10.62 11.12
N GLN A 85 18.09 11.38 10.03
CA GLN A 85 17.02 12.32 9.75
C GLN A 85 15.67 11.61 9.56
N VAL A 86 15.66 10.50 8.79
CA VAL A 86 14.45 9.67 8.61
C VAL A 86 14.02 9.04 9.93
N ALA A 87 14.96 8.49 10.70
CA ALA A 87 14.65 7.93 12.03
C ALA A 87 14.02 8.97 12.97
N ALA A 88 14.49 10.22 12.96
CA ALA A 88 13.91 11.31 13.73
C ALA A 88 12.49 11.66 13.28
N LEU A 89 12.25 11.72 11.96
CA LEU A 89 10.91 11.93 11.40
C LEU A 89 9.94 10.83 11.83
N LEU A 90 10.35 9.55 11.66
CA LEU A 90 9.54 8.40 12.02
C LEU A 90 9.31 8.29 13.52
N ALA A 91 10.32 8.55 14.35
CA ALA A 91 10.17 8.53 15.80
C ALA A 91 9.11 9.52 16.29
N LYS A 92 9.04 10.69 15.65
CA LYS A 92 8.00 11.69 15.93
C LYS A 92 6.62 11.24 15.45
N ALA A 93 6.53 10.68 14.24
CA ALA A 93 5.27 10.21 13.67
C ALA A 93 4.68 9.00 14.42
N TRP A 94 5.55 8.13 14.93
CA TRP A 94 5.18 6.86 15.55
C TRP A 94 5.09 6.94 17.08
N ASP A 95 5.43 8.07 17.66
CA ASP A 95 5.53 8.27 19.12
C ASP A 95 6.35 7.15 19.81
N ALA A 96 7.46 6.77 19.15
CA ALA A 96 8.31 5.66 19.57
C ALA A 96 9.74 5.84 19.06
N PRO A 97 10.77 5.38 19.81
CA PRO A 97 12.15 5.53 19.38
C PRO A 97 12.48 4.67 18.16
N VAL A 98 13.10 5.27 17.16
CA VAL A 98 13.63 4.60 15.96
C VAL A 98 15.13 4.86 15.87
N ALA A 99 15.92 3.81 15.77
CA ALA A 99 17.37 3.94 15.62
C ALA A 99 17.75 4.05 14.13
N ALA A 100 18.68 4.95 13.81
CA ALA A 100 19.20 5.09 12.44
C ALA A 100 19.78 3.79 11.89
N GLY A 101 20.37 2.94 12.76
CA GLY A 101 20.91 1.64 12.41
C GLY A 101 19.87 0.64 11.87
N ASP A 102 18.61 0.82 12.22
CA ASP A 102 17.51 -0.07 11.84
C ASP A 102 16.77 0.40 10.56
N VAL A 103 17.11 1.59 10.03
CA VAL A 103 16.44 2.22 8.88
C VAL A 103 17.24 2.00 7.61
N PHE A 104 16.64 1.46 6.57
CA PHE A 104 17.26 1.17 5.28
C PHE A 104 16.46 1.77 4.13
N GLY A 105 17.09 2.63 3.33
CA GLY A 105 16.50 3.23 2.13
C GLY A 105 16.32 2.23 1.01
N THR A 106 15.21 2.34 0.28
CA THR A 106 14.81 1.47 -0.83
C THR A 106 14.18 2.27 -1.97
N ALA A 107 14.02 1.66 -3.14
CA ALA A 107 13.37 2.26 -4.31
C ALA A 107 11.83 2.23 -4.19
N GLY A 108 11.30 2.76 -3.09
CA GLY A 108 9.89 2.72 -2.72
C GLY A 108 9.54 1.50 -1.87
N VAL A 109 8.33 1.50 -1.30
CA VAL A 109 7.88 0.45 -0.36
C VAL A 109 7.78 -0.92 -1.04
N ALA A 110 7.36 -1.01 -2.33
CA ALA A 110 7.35 -2.28 -3.05
C ALA A 110 8.74 -2.95 -3.08
N SER A 111 9.81 -2.18 -3.31
CA SER A 111 11.17 -2.70 -3.22
C SER A 111 11.57 -3.09 -1.79
N ALA A 112 11.06 -2.38 -0.77
CA ALA A 112 11.30 -2.75 0.62
C ALA A 112 10.69 -4.11 0.95
N LEU A 113 9.47 -4.36 0.49
CA LEU A 113 8.76 -5.63 0.66
C LEU A 113 9.48 -6.80 -0.03
N GLU A 114 9.91 -6.58 -1.28
CA GLU A 114 10.67 -7.58 -2.06
C GLU A 114 12.02 -7.89 -1.39
N CYS A 115 12.78 -6.86 -1.00
CA CYS A 115 14.04 -7.03 -0.27
C CYS A 115 13.84 -7.80 1.03
N LEU A 116 12.79 -7.48 1.79
CA LEU A 116 12.46 -8.17 3.03
C LEU A 116 12.16 -9.65 2.78
N ALA A 117 11.31 -9.95 1.79
CA ALA A 117 10.96 -11.33 1.45
C ALA A 117 12.18 -12.16 1.12
N PHE A 118 13.08 -11.66 0.29
CA PHE A 118 14.33 -12.35 -0.04
C PHE A 118 15.27 -12.47 1.17
N ALA A 119 15.41 -11.42 1.97
CA ALA A 119 16.27 -11.47 3.16
C ALA A 119 15.77 -12.49 4.21
N LEU A 120 14.45 -12.69 4.28
CA LEU A 120 13.85 -13.73 5.12
C LEU A 120 13.99 -15.15 4.52
N GLN A 121 14.23 -15.27 3.21
CA GLN A 121 14.52 -16.54 2.52
C GLN A 121 16.01 -16.88 2.50
N ASP A 122 16.90 -15.95 2.84
CA ASP A 122 18.34 -16.21 2.84
C ASP A 122 18.69 -17.33 3.83
N ALA A 123 19.50 -18.26 3.36
CA ALA A 123 19.99 -19.34 4.20
C ALA A 123 20.79 -18.78 5.40
N PRO A 124 20.62 -19.31 6.60
CA PRO A 124 21.41 -18.94 7.76
C PRO A 124 22.90 -19.13 7.49
N ARG A 125 23.71 -18.20 7.97
CA ARG A 125 25.17 -18.32 7.89
C ARG A 125 25.69 -19.36 8.89
N PRO A 126 26.90 -19.89 8.69
CA PRO A 126 27.51 -20.78 9.66
C PRO A 126 27.51 -20.17 11.07
N GLY A 127 26.89 -20.87 12.02
CA GLY A 127 26.75 -20.43 13.42
C GLY A 127 25.44 -19.71 13.75
N GLU A 128 24.58 -19.45 12.77
CA GLU A 128 23.23 -18.95 13.01
C GLU A 128 22.26 -20.12 13.23
N PRO A 129 21.33 -20.02 14.19
CA PRO A 129 20.41 -21.09 14.49
C PRO A 129 19.24 -21.18 13.50
N GLY A 130 18.85 -22.39 13.16
CA GLY A 130 17.59 -22.68 12.50
C GLY A 130 17.58 -22.56 10.98
N PRO A 131 16.48 -22.92 10.34
CA PRO A 131 16.24 -22.72 8.92
C PRO A 131 15.90 -21.23 8.65
N PRO A 132 15.89 -20.80 7.36
CA PRO A 132 15.40 -19.46 7.03
C PRO A 132 13.94 -19.30 7.46
N PRO A 133 13.50 -18.09 7.87
CA PRO A 133 12.12 -17.84 8.25
C PRO A 133 11.10 -18.16 7.15
N LEU A 134 11.47 -17.92 5.89
CA LEU A 134 10.66 -18.16 4.70
C LEU A 134 11.36 -19.09 3.72
N VAL A 135 10.55 -19.83 2.97
CA VAL A 135 10.98 -20.57 1.77
C VAL A 135 9.98 -20.36 0.65
N GLU A 136 10.36 -20.67 -0.60
CA GLU A 136 9.45 -20.61 -1.75
C GLU A 136 8.14 -21.39 -1.46
N GLY A 137 7.02 -20.76 -1.82
CA GLY A 137 5.68 -21.30 -1.61
C GLY A 137 5.11 -21.09 -0.21
N ASP A 138 5.83 -20.44 0.71
CA ASP A 138 5.27 -20.06 2.00
C ASP A 138 4.17 -19.03 1.86
N ALA A 139 3.16 -19.13 2.73
CA ALA A 139 2.00 -18.26 2.70
C ALA A 139 2.25 -16.92 3.41
N VAL A 140 1.73 -15.87 2.76
CA VAL A 140 1.61 -14.52 3.28
C VAL A 140 0.14 -14.23 3.54
N LEU A 141 -0.27 -14.06 4.80
CA LEU A 141 -1.63 -13.68 5.16
C LEU A 141 -1.84 -12.17 4.97
N LEU A 142 -2.94 -11.80 4.32
CA LEU A 142 -3.30 -10.43 3.97
C LEU A 142 -4.79 -10.19 4.23
N PRO A 143 -5.20 -9.31 5.15
CA PRO A 143 -6.61 -8.90 5.26
C PRO A 143 -7.11 -8.32 3.94
N ALA A 144 -8.16 -8.92 3.38
CA ALA A 144 -8.73 -8.57 2.08
C ALA A 144 -10.05 -7.78 2.25
N PRO A 145 -10.26 -6.71 1.47
CA PRO A 145 -9.47 -6.29 0.30
C PRO A 145 -8.10 -5.73 0.68
N TYR A 146 -7.11 -5.84 -0.21
CA TYR A 146 -5.76 -5.30 0.01
C TYR A 146 -5.13 -4.78 -1.30
N TRP A 147 -4.06 -4.02 -1.19
CA TRP A 147 -3.32 -3.50 -2.34
C TRP A 147 -2.68 -4.63 -3.16
N GLN A 148 -3.09 -4.75 -4.42
CA GLN A 148 -2.60 -5.80 -5.36
C GLN A 148 -1.07 -5.83 -5.53
N GLY A 149 -0.38 -4.77 -5.19
CA GLY A 149 1.08 -4.73 -5.24
C GLY A 149 1.78 -5.70 -4.28
N PHE A 150 1.07 -6.23 -3.28
CA PHE A 150 1.61 -7.30 -2.45
C PHE A 150 1.81 -8.59 -3.24
N ASN A 151 0.91 -8.92 -4.19
CA ASN A 151 1.10 -10.06 -5.08
C ASN A 151 2.38 -9.86 -5.92
N TRP A 152 2.60 -8.67 -6.48
CA TRP A 152 3.83 -8.41 -7.23
C TRP A 152 5.09 -8.53 -6.38
N SER A 153 5.04 -7.99 -5.16
CA SER A 153 6.19 -7.96 -4.26
C SER A 153 6.54 -9.34 -3.68
N PHE A 154 5.55 -10.20 -3.47
CA PHE A 154 5.76 -11.48 -2.80
C PHE A 154 5.70 -12.69 -3.75
N GLU A 155 4.85 -12.68 -4.79
CA GLU A 155 4.65 -13.85 -5.64
C GLU A 155 5.58 -13.91 -6.85
N GLN A 156 5.82 -12.78 -7.53
CA GLN A 156 6.50 -12.80 -8.83
C GLN A 156 7.95 -13.28 -8.74
N ARG A 157 8.74 -12.75 -7.81
CA ARG A 157 10.15 -13.11 -7.66
C ARG A 157 10.44 -13.91 -6.40
N PRO A 158 9.98 -13.51 -5.21
CA PRO A 158 10.18 -14.32 -4.00
C PRO A 158 9.42 -15.63 -4.03
N ARG A 159 8.41 -15.77 -4.92
CA ARG A 159 7.59 -16.98 -5.08
C ARG A 159 6.92 -17.43 -3.79
N LEU A 160 6.49 -16.50 -2.97
CA LEU A 160 5.59 -16.74 -1.87
C LEU A 160 4.15 -16.83 -2.39
N THR A 161 3.22 -17.22 -1.53
CA THR A 161 1.79 -17.32 -1.89
C THR A 161 0.99 -16.34 -1.07
N CYS A 162 0.38 -15.33 -1.71
CA CYS A 162 -0.55 -14.42 -1.02
C CYS A 162 -1.86 -15.14 -0.71
N VAL A 163 -2.25 -15.12 0.56
CA VAL A 163 -3.44 -15.79 1.08
C VAL A 163 -4.36 -14.76 1.71
N PRO A 164 -5.48 -14.42 1.07
CA PRO A 164 -6.42 -13.45 1.61
C PRO A 164 -7.06 -13.95 2.91
N VAL A 165 -7.19 -13.03 3.87
CA VAL A 165 -8.05 -13.16 5.05
C VAL A 165 -9.29 -12.32 4.76
N ASP A 166 -10.35 -12.95 4.28
CA ASP A 166 -11.55 -12.25 3.82
C ASP A 166 -12.25 -11.53 4.97
N LEU A 167 -12.39 -10.21 4.84
CA LEU A 167 -13.21 -9.45 5.77
C LEU A 167 -14.69 -9.59 5.41
N PRO A 168 -15.60 -9.60 6.41
CA PRO A 168 -17.04 -9.67 6.13
C PRO A 168 -17.47 -8.49 5.24
N THR A 169 -18.29 -8.76 4.24
CA THR A 169 -18.82 -7.72 3.33
C THR A 169 -20.20 -7.24 3.72
N GLU A 170 -20.82 -7.87 4.71
CA GLU A 170 -22.18 -7.58 5.20
C GLU A 170 -22.23 -7.53 6.72
N GLY A 171 -23.33 -6.99 7.24
CA GLY A 171 -23.64 -6.99 8.66
C GLY A 171 -22.83 -5.97 9.49
N PRO A 172 -22.97 -6.00 10.83
CA PRO A 172 -22.35 -5.00 11.73
C PRO A 172 -20.81 -5.03 11.73
N GLY A 173 -20.25 -6.19 11.36
CA GLY A 173 -18.79 -6.39 11.25
C GLY A 173 -18.21 -6.11 9.87
N ARG A 174 -18.99 -5.48 8.98
CA ARG A 174 -18.60 -5.22 7.59
C ARG A 174 -17.24 -4.54 7.51
N PHE A 175 -16.33 -5.18 6.78
CA PHE A 175 -14.95 -4.74 6.59
C PHE A 175 -14.18 -4.47 7.89
N ARG A 176 -14.51 -5.18 8.98
CA ARG A 176 -13.79 -5.10 10.25
C ARG A 176 -12.87 -6.31 10.43
N LEU A 177 -11.61 -6.03 10.66
CA LEU A 177 -10.62 -7.04 11.02
C LEU A 177 -10.80 -7.44 12.48
N THR A 178 -10.68 -8.74 12.74
CA THR A 178 -10.55 -9.32 14.08
C THR A 178 -9.42 -10.34 14.13
N LEU A 179 -8.90 -10.61 15.32
CA LEU A 179 -7.91 -11.67 15.48
C LEU A 179 -8.47 -13.04 15.08
N ASP A 180 -9.76 -13.30 15.37
CA ASP A 180 -10.39 -14.58 15.06
C ASP A 180 -10.41 -14.87 13.55
N LEU A 181 -10.65 -13.88 12.70
CA LEU A 181 -10.57 -14.04 11.23
C LEU A 181 -9.16 -14.48 10.79
N ILE A 182 -8.12 -13.86 11.36
CA ILE A 182 -6.74 -14.23 11.04
C ILE A 182 -6.45 -15.66 11.53
N LYS A 183 -6.84 -16.00 12.77
CA LYS A 183 -6.66 -17.32 13.34
C LYS A 183 -7.41 -18.41 12.56
N GLU A 184 -8.62 -18.12 12.13
CA GLU A 184 -9.43 -19.06 11.34
C GLU A 184 -8.75 -19.34 10.00
N ARG A 185 -8.33 -18.29 9.28
CA ARG A 185 -7.65 -18.43 7.99
C ARG A 185 -6.30 -19.13 8.12
N PHE A 186 -5.53 -18.82 9.17
CA PHE A 186 -4.28 -19.50 9.48
C PHE A 186 -4.48 -21.01 9.64
N ARG A 187 -5.46 -21.43 10.48
CA ARG A 187 -5.77 -22.83 10.72
C ARG A 187 -6.35 -23.53 9.49
N GLU A 188 -7.16 -22.81 8.71
CA GLU A 188 -7.71 -23.32 7.46
C GLU A 188 -6.59 -23.64 6.47
N TYR A 189 -5.66 -22.71 6.27
CA TYR A 189 -4.50 -22.93 5.40
C TYR A 189 -3.66 -24.13 5.87
N GLU A 190 -3.41 -24.24 7.17
CA GLU A 190 -2.68 -25.37 7.75
C GLU A 190 -3.41 -26.71 7.48
N ARG A 191 -4.73 -26.75 7.66
CA ARG A 191 -5.52 -27.96 7.35
C ARG A 191 -5.47 -28.34 5.88
N GLN A 192 -5.50 -27.36 4.98
CA GLN A 192 -5.53 -27.60 3.53
C GLN A 192 -4.18 -28.02 2.96
N THR A 193 -3.09 -27.50 3.50
CA THR A 193 -1.75 -27.63 2.91
C THR A 193 -0.76 -28.42 3.76
N ALA A 194 -1.10 -28.72 5.01
CA ALA A 194 -0.20 -29.25 6.04
C ALA A 194 1.03 -28.33 6.28
N ARG A 195 0.95 -27.04 5.93
CA ARG A 195 1.98 -26.01 6.14
C ARG A 195 1.36 -24.84 6.90
N GLN A 196 2.15 -24.19 7.73
CA GLN A 196 1.72 -22.96 8.40
C GLN A 196 2.08 -21.73 7.57
N PRO A 197 1.23 -20.68 7.54
CA PRO A 197 1.63 -19.39 7.05
C PRO A 197 2.85 -18.85 7.81
N ARG A 198 3.72 -18.10 7.14
CA ARG A 198 5.00 -17.65 7.70
C ARG A 198 5.12 -16.12 7.74
N LEU A 199 4.25 -15.40 7.05
CA LEU A 199 4.23 -13.95 7.02
C LEU A 199 2.80 -13.43 7.19
N LEU A 200 2.64 -12.38 8.00
CA LEU A 200 1.42 -11.59 8.12
C LEU A 200 1.71 -10.15 7.70
N VAL A 201 0.92 -9.58 6.80
CA VAL A 201 1.05 -8.18 6.39
C VAL A 201 -0.18 -7.41 6.83
N LEU A 202 0.02 -6.32 7.57
CA LEU A 202 -1.03 -5.39 7.95
C LEU A 202 -0.68 -4.00 7.41
N THR A 203 -1.56 -3.43 6.60
CA THR A 203 -1.46 -2.02 6.18
C THR A 203 -2.24 -1.15 7.16
N ASN A 204 -1.58 -0.20 7.80
CA ASN A 204 -2.18 0.69 8.82
C ASN A 204 -1.68 2.13 8.68
N PRO A 205 -2.52 3.08 8.29
CA PRO A 205 -3.92 2.98 7.86
C PRO A 205 -4.13 2.06 6.66
N HIS A 206 -5.30 1.39 6.64
CA HIS A 206 -5.60 0.34 5.67
C HIS A 206 -5.87 0.88 4.26
N ASN A 207 -5.42 0.17 3.25
CA ASN A 207 -5.75 0.43 1.84
C ASN A 207 -6.48 -0.80 1.27
N PRO A 208 -7.76 -0.70 0.85
CA PRO A 208 -8.46 0.53 0.42
C PRO A 208 -9.38 1.19 1.46
N LEU A 209 -9.56 0.61 2.64
CA LEU A 209 -10.60 1.05 3.59
C LEU A 209 -10.28 2.39 4.30
N GLY A 210 -9.01 2.79 4.32
CA GLY A 210 -8.53 3.99 5.01
C GLY A 210 -8.44 3.87 6.55
N VAL A 211 -9.15 2.94 7.15
CA VAL A 211 -9.30 2.82 8.61
C VAL A 211 -7.97 2.58 9.33
N ASN A 212 -7.86 3.15 10.52
CA ASN A 212 -6.83 2.78 11.48
C ASN A 212 -7.25 1.52 12.25
N TYR A 213 -6.30 0.64 12.50
CA TYR A 213 -6.48 -0.42 13.49
C TYR A 213 -6.18 0.12 14.88
N GLY A 214 -7.10 -0.12 15.83
CA GLY A 214 -6.92 0.29 17.23
C GLY A 214 -5.70 -0.41 17.86
N LYS A 215 -5.06 0.29 18.81
CA LYS A 215 -3.88 -0.22 19.50
C LYS A 215 -4.13 -1.60 20.12
N GLU A 216 -5.28 -1.78 20.74
CA GLU A 216 -5.67 -3.01 21.42
C GLU A 216 -5.74 -4.17 20.45
N LEU A 217 -6.35 -3.99 19.26
CA LEU A 217 -6.42 -5.00 18.21
C LEU A 217 -5.02 -5.34 17.66
N LEU A 218 -4.19 -4.33 17.43
CA LEU A 218 -2.81 -4.56 16.97
C LEU A 218 -1.99 -5.33 17.99
N GLU A 219 -2.08 -4.97 19.29
CA GLU A 219 -1.41 -5.72 20.37
C GLU A 219 -1.90 -7.16 20.44
N GLU A 220 -3.19 -7.40 20.31
CA GLU A 220 -3.79 -8.72 20.33
C GLU A 220 -3.28 -9.60 19.17
N ILE A 221 -3.30 -9.05 17.95
CA ILE A 221 -2.84 -9.76 16.74
C ILE A 221 -1.34 -10.05 16.82
N TYR A 222 -0.53 -9.02 17.17
CA TYR A 222 0.93 -9.16 17.17
C TYR A 222 1.41 -10.05 18.31
N THR A 223 0.78 -9.98 19.48
CA THR A 223 1.06 -10.87 20.60
C THR A 223 0.78 -12.32 20.22
N TRP A 224 -0.40 -12.58 19.65
CA TRP A 224 -0.72 -13.93 19.16
C TRP A 224 0.30 -14.43 18.12
N ALA A 225 0.62 -13.60 17.13
CA ALA A 225 1.55 -13.98 16.07
C ALA A 225 2.94 -14.32 16.61
N ILE A 226 3.41 -13.58 17.63
CA ILE A 226 4.72 -13.80 18.25
C ILE A 226 4.71 -14.99 19.22
N ASP A 227 3.71 -15.09 20.07
CA ASP A 227 3.71 -16.04 21.19
C ASP A 227 3.18 -17.43 20.79
N GLU A 228 2.30 -17.51 19.77
CA GLU A 228 1.63 -18.76 19.40
C GLU A 228 2.01 -19.28 17.99
N THR A 229 2.79 -18.52 17.20
CA THR A 229 3.14 -18.90 15.83
C THR A 229 4.61 -18.58 15.51
N ASP A 230 5.05 -18.98 14.32
CA ASP A 230 6.35 -18.58 13.76
C ASP A 230 6.21 -17.43 12.71
N LEU A 231 5.11 -16.72 12.70
CA LEU A 231 4.89 -15.61 11.76
C LEU A 231 5.91 -14.48 11.96
N HIS A 232 6.50 -14.03 10.88
CA HIS A 232 7.01 -12.65 10.81
C HIS A 232 5.87 -11.71 10.46
N ILE A 233 5.98 -10.45 10.87
CA ILE A 233 4.95 -9.43 10.65
C ILE A 233 5.55 -8.29 9.84
N VAL A 234 4.83 -7.85 8.81
CA VAL A 234 5.09 -6.59 8.11
C VAL A 234 3.98 -5.60 8.43
N SER A 235 4.34 -4.48 9.02
CA SER A 235 3.46 -3.32 9.18
C SER A 235 3.75 -2.35 8.04
N ASP A 236 2.81 -2.24 7.09
CA ASP A 236 2.89 -1.25 6.02
C ASP A 236 2.22 0.04 6.50
N GLU A 237 3.06 1.02 6.88
CA GLU A 237 2.64 2.28 7.49
C GLU A 237 2.79 3.47 6.53
N ILE A 238 2.68 3.20 5.23
CA ILE A 238 2.86 4.18 4.15
C ILE A 238 1.91 5.38 4.24
N TYR A 239 0.78 5.25 4.96
CA TYR A 239 -0.26 6.27 5.16
C TYR A 239 -0.28 6.82 6.60
N CYS A 240 0.78 6.66 7.41
CA CYS A 240 0.76 6.99 8.83
C CYS A 240 0.42 8.47 9.12
N HIS A 241 0.74 9.39 8.22
CA HIS A 241 0.38 10.81 8.33
C HIS A 241 -0.97 11.15 7.68
N SER A 242 -1.58 10.23 6.93
CA SER A 242 -2.91 10.43 6.32
C SER A 242 -4.01 10.29 7.37
N GLN A 243 -4.10 11.27 8.26
CA GLN A 243 -5.03 11.33 9.39
C GLN A 243 -5.92 12.55 9.25
N VAL A 244 -7.24 12.35 9.35
CA VAL A 244 -8.21 13.45 9.38
C VAL A 244 -8.48 13.91 10.81
N ASP A 245 -8.98 15.14 10.93
CA ASP A 245 -9.42 15.66 12.22
C ASP A 245 -10.70 14.94 12.70
N GLY A 246 -10.79 14.70 13.99
CA GLY A 246 -11.96 14.06 14.60
C GLY A 246 -12.00 12.53 14.50
N GLY A 247 -10.98 11.88 13.95
CA GLY A 247 -10.88 10.42 13.95
C GLY A 247 -10.89 9.85 15.38
N ARG A 248 -11.73 8.82 15.62
CA ARG A 248 -11.89 8.20 16.95
C ARG A 248 -10.79 7.21 17.27
N ILE A 249 -10.26 6.54 16.26
CA ILE A 249 -9.18 5.58 16.41
C ILE A 249 -7.89 6.25 15.94
N PRO A 250 -6.99 6.64 16.85
CA PRO A 250 -5.73 7.23 16.46
C PRO A 250 -4.84 6.20 15.78
N PHE A 251 -3.99 6.67 14.87
CA PHE A 251 -2.92 5.83 14.31
C PHE A 251 -1.98 5.37 15.44
N THR A 252 -1.64 4.10 15.40
CA THR A 252 -0.60 3.50 16.27
C THR A 252 0.36 2.72 15.40
N SER A 253 1.65 3.06 15.47
CA SER A 253 2.69 2.29 14.79
C SER A 253 2.96 0.97 15.49
N ALA A 254 3.33 -0.04 14.70
CA ALA A 254 3.85 -1.31 15.21
C ALA A 254 5.01 -1.13 16.20
N VAL A 255 5.88 -0.14 15.97
CA VAL A 255 7.05 0.14 16.82
C VAL A 255 6.65 0.63 18.22
N ALA A 256 5.47 1.21 18.38
CA ALA A 256 4.94 1.68 19.66
C ALA A 256 4.31 0.57 20.52
N LEU A 257 4.13 -0.64 19.98
CA LEU A 257 3.47 -1.76 20.63
C LEU A 257 4.38 -2.47 21.64
N ASP A 258 3.78 -3.05 22.69
CA ASP A 258 4.50 -3.91 23.65
C ASP A 258 5.00 -5.19 22.99
N ALA A 259 4.24 -5.74 22.04
CA ALA A 259 4.63 -6.87 21.22
C ALA A 259 5.96 -6.61 20.48
N TYR A 260 6.12 -5.41 19.88
CA TYR A 260 7.38 -5.02 19.23
C TYR A 260 8.55 -4.96 20.24
N ARG A 261 8.32 -4.38 21.44
CA ARG A 261 9.37 -4.28 22.46
C ARG A 261 9.86 -5.64 22.94
N ARG A 262 8.98 -6.64 22.97
CA ARG A 262 9.31 -8.02 23.38
C ARG A 262 10.09 -8.79 22.30
N ASN A 263 9.73 -8.62 21.03
CA ASN A 263 10.35 -9.33 19.91
C ASN A 263 10.45 -8.47 18.64
N PRO A 264 11.34 -7.47 18.63
CA PRO A 264 11.47 -6.54 17.50
C PRO A 264 12.05 -7.18 16.24
N GLU A 265 12.64 -8.38 16.35
CA GLU A 265 13.27 -9.07 15.23
C GLU A 265 12.23 -9.71 14.28
N ARG A 266 11.01 -9.95 14.75
CA ARG A 266 9.93 -10.55 13.95
C ARG A 266 8.92 -9.54 13.40
N ILE A 267 9.11 -8.25 13.71
CA ILE A 267 8.21 -7.19 13.26
C ILE A 267 9.00 -6.19 12.44
N HIS A 268 8.60 -6.03 11.19
CA HIS A 268 9.24 -5.16 10.20
C HIS A 268 8.26 -4.07 9.81
N VAL A 269 8.74 -2.83 9.70
CA VAL A 269 7.90 -1.71 9.28
C VAL A 269 8.39 -1.18 7.95
N VAL A 270 7.46 -0.88 7.03
CA VAL A 270 7.77 -0.20 5.78
C VAL A 270 7.03 1.14 5.71
N TRP A 271 7.73 2.15 5.22
CA TRP A 271 7.21 3.50 5.05
C TRP A 271 7.92 4.21 3.89
N GLY A 272 7.35 5.33 3.40
CA GLY A 272 8.01 6.10 2.34
C GLY A 272 7.32 7.41 2.01
N PHE A 273 7.98 8.21 1.18
CA PHE A 273 7.54 9.55 0.81
C PHE A 273 6.44 9.58 -0.25
N ALA A 274 6.05 8.42 -0.79
CA ALA A 274 5.17 8.35 -1.96
C ALA A 274 3.75 8.87 -1.71
N LYS A 275 3.20 8.67 -0.50
CA LYS A 275 1.79 8.93 -0.20
C LYS A 275 1.61 10.22 0.62
N ASP A 276 2.11 10.22 1.84
CA ASP A 276 1.93 11.36 2.76
C ASP A 276 2.60 12.66 2.23
N PHE A 277 3.73 12.53 1.55
CA PHE A 277 4.45 13.65 0.95
C PHE A 277 4.18 13.85 -0.56
N GLY A 278 3.33 13.01 -1.19
CA GLY A 278 3.00 13.14 -2.61
C GLY A 278 4.17 12.91 -3.58
N LEU A 279 5.27 12.30 -3.12
CA LEU A 279 6.50 12.09 -3.91
C LEU A 279 6.55 10.67 -4.50
N SER A 280 5.42 10.19 -5.06
CA SER A 280 5.28 8.84 -5.60
C SER A 280 6.29 8.54 -6.72
N GLY A 281 6.54 9.51 -7.60
CA GLY A 281 7.50 9.42 -8.70
C GLY A 281 8.97 9.37 -8.27
N PHE A 282 9.30 9.78 -7.05
CA PHE A 282 10.69 9.78 -6.55
C PHE A 282 11.15 8.39 -6.12
N ARG A 283 10.24 7.44 -6.04
CA ARG A 283 10.56 6.05 -5.68
C ARG A 283 11.42 5.96 -4.43
N THR A 284 10.98 6.58 -3.33
CA THR A 284 11.70 6.62 -2.06
C THR A 284 10.89 5.95 -0.96
N GLY A 285 11.42 4.85 -0.43
CA GLY A 285 10.85 4.09 0.68
C GLY A 285 11.91 3.68 1.67
N PHE A 286 11.47 3.18 2.82
CA PHE A 286 12.35 2.73 3.90
C PHE A 286 11.80 1.44 4.51
N LEU A 287 12.72 0.54 4.80
CA LEU A 287 12.50 -0.64 5.62
C LEU A 287 13.10 -0.37 7.00
N VAL A 288 12.32 -0.60 8.04
CA VAL A 288 12.78 -0.55 9.44
C VAL A 288 12.74 -1.97 10.00
N SER A 289 13.90 -2.50 10.36
CA SER A 289 14.02 -3.87 10.85
C SER A 289 15.20 -4.04 11.80
N LYS A 290 14.97 -4.75 12.90
CA LYS A 290 16.03 -5.17 13.85
C LYS A 290 16.49 -6.61 13.62
N TYR A 291 15.93 -7.31 12.65
CA TYR A 291 16.29 -8.68 12.36
C TYR A 291 17.68 -8.74 11.69
N GLY A 292 18.64 -9.40 12.34
CA GLY A 292 20.03 -9.45 11.89
C GLY A 292 20.22 -9.90 10.43
N PRO A 293 19.57 -10.97 9.94
CA PRO A 293 19.66 -11.36 8.53
C PRO A 293 19.19 -10.27 7.55
N VAL A 294 18.09 -9.57 7.85
CA VAL A 294 17.59 -8.45 7.04
C VAL A 294 18.60 -7.30 7.03
N GLN A 295 19.12 -6.92 8.20
CA GLN A 295 20.13 -5.88 8.30
C GLN A 295 21.36 -6.23 7.45
N ARG A 296 21.85 -7.48 7.52
CA ARG A 296 22.99 -7.93 6.71
C ARG A 296 22.71 -7.92 5.22
N ALA A 297 21.53 -8.34 4.79
CA ALA A 297 21.13 -8.29 3.38
C ALA A 297 21.15 -6.85 2.86
N MET A 298 20.64 -5.91 3.65
CA MET A 298 20.62 -4.48 3.30
C MET A 298 22.04 -3.84 3.34
N LEU A 299 22.88 -4.24 4.31
CA LEU A 299 24.25 -3.71 4.43
C LEU A 299 25.25 -4.33 3.43
N GLY A 300 24.85 -5.43 2.79
CA GLY A 300 25.69 -6.16 1.84
C GLY A 300 26.59 -7.23 2.47
N THR A 301 27.32 -7.95 1.60
CA THR A 301 28.05 -9.17 1.95
C THR A 301 29.10 -9.03 3.06
N THR A 302 29.50 -7.81 3.38
CA THR A 302 30.54 -7.60 4.39
C THR A 302 30.01 -7.22 5.77
N GLY A 303 28.74 -6.77 5.87
CA GLY A 303 28.17 -6.33 7.14
C GLY A 303 28.94 -5.18 7.84
N ILE A 304 29.89 -4.56 7.14
CA ILE A 304 30.78 -3.55 7.70
C ILE A 304 30.31 -2.19 7.21
N GLU A 305 29.71 -1.40 8.09
CA GLU A 305 29.35 0.01 7.83
C GLU A 305 30.55 0.90 7.46
N GLU A 306 31.76 0.45 7.75
CA GLU A 306 33.01 1.21 7.59
C GLU A 306 33.50 1.33 6.14
N LYS A 307 32.89 0.66 5.16
CA LYS A 307 33.25 0.89 3.76
C LYS A 307 32.70 2.23 3.30
N LYS A 308 33.56 3.03 2.72
CA LYS A 308 33.25 4.35 2.18
C LYS A 308 32.05 4.32 1.16
N HIS A 309 31.80 3.16 0.55
CA HIS A 309 30.73 2.92 -0.40
C HIS A 309 30.21 1.47 -0.24
N PRO A 310 29.43 1.16 0.81
CA PRO A 310 28.89 -0.17 0.98
C PRO A 310 27.89 -0.46 -0.15
N GLN A 311 28.19 -1.47 -0.95
CA GLN A 311 27.27 -1.99 -1.95
C GLN A 311 26.46 -3.10 -1.29
N SER A 312 25.15 -2.92 -1.24
CA SER A 312 24.23 -3.97 -0.83
C SER A 312 23.89 -4.86 -2.01
N TRP A 313 23.36 -6.02 -1.72
CA TRP A 313 22.79 -6.92 -2.72
C TRP A 313 21.73 -6.22 -3.59
N PHE A 314 20.96 -5.33 -2.98
CA PHE A 314 20.02 -4.44 -3.62
C PHE A 314 20.56 -3.02 -3.51
N THR A 315 20.80 -2.34 -4.61
CA THR A 315 21.32 -0.95 -4.61
C THR A 315 20.24 0.06 -5.03
N PRO A 316 19.13 0.17 -4.28
CA PRO A 316 17.96 0.91 -4.74
C PRO A 316 18.00 2.39 -4.42
N PHE A 317 19.00 2.85 -3.61
CA PHE A 317 19.01 4.22 -3.11
C PHE A 317 20.16 5.02 -3.76
N ASP A 318 19.83 5.74 -4.83
CA ASP A 318 20.79 6.52 -5.61
C ASP A 318 21.15 7.88 -4.96
N SER A 319 22.15 8.53 -5.51
CA SER A 319 22.68 9.81 -5.00
C SER A 319 21.67 10.96 -5.11
N LEU A 320 20.79 10.94 -6.12
CA LEU A 320 19.76 11.98 -6.27
C LEU A 320 18.73 11.90 -5.15
N LYS A 321 18.34 10.68 -4.74
CA LYS A 321 17.49 10.50 -3.57
C LYS A 321 18.13 10.99 -2.29
N HIS A 322 19.44 10.71 -2.08
CA HIS A 322 20.17 11.26 -0.94
C HIS A 322 20.10 12.78 -0.91
N TYR A 323 20.37 13.41 -2.05
CA TYR A 323 20.38 14.86 -2.15
C TYR A 323 19.00 15.48 -1.94
N VAL A 324 17.99 15.04 -2.70
CA VAL A 324 16.65 15.63 -2.66
C VAL A 324 15.97 15.37 -1.32
N ILE A 325 15.98 14.14 -0.83
CA ILE A 325 15.34 13.79 0.44
C ILE A 325 16.10 14.39 1.62
N GLY A 326 17.42 14.39 1.60
CA GLY A 326 18.24 15.05 2.62
C GLY A 326 17.97 16.57 2.68
N SER A 327 17.83 17.22 1.52
CA SER A 327 17.45 18.63 1.42
C SER A 327 16.06 18.88 1.99
N LEU A 328 15.07 18.07 1.62
CA LEU A 328 13.70 18.16 2.15
C LEU A 328 13.66 18.01 3.67
N LEU A 329 14.36 17.02 4.22
CA LEU A 329 14.39 16.72 5.67
C LEU A 329 15.11 17.80 6.49
N SER A 330 16.04 18.54 5.89
CA SER A 330 16.78 19.64 6.53
C SER A 330 16.23 21.03 6.24
N SER A 331 15.30 21.14 5.32
CA SER A 331 14.69 22.42 4.94
C SER A 331 13.83 23.00 6.08
N THR A 332 13.80 24.32 6.17
CA THR A 332 12.96 25.07 7.11
C THR A 332 12.04 26.04 6.40
N VAL A 333 10.86 26.24 6.95
CA VAL A 333 9.92 27.26 6.47
C VAL A 333 10.32 28.61 7.04
N ASN A 334 10.38 29.65 6.21
CA ASN A 334 10.71 31.03 6.60
C ASN A 334 12.15 31.28 7.10
N GLY A 335 13.12 30.42 6.80
CA GLY A 335 14.55 30.64 7.04
C GLY A 335 15.10 30.01 8.34
N ALA A 336 16.39 30.22 8.61
CA ALA A 336 17.09 29.55 9.69
C ALA A 336 16.48 29.85 11.08
N GLY A 337 16.24 28.79 11.85
CA GLY A 337 15.64 28.85 13.20
C GLY A 337 14.11 28.77 13.22
N SER A 338 13.48 28.56 12.06
CA SER A 338 12.05 28.35 11.93
C SER A 338 11.68 26.84 11.92
N GLU A 339 10.39 26.54 11.80
CA GLU A 339 9.84 25.19 11.75
C GLU A 339 10.47 24.36 10.62
N LEU A 340 10.80 23.08 10.88
CA LEU A 340 11.20 22.16 9.81
C LEU A 340 10.06 22.03 8.79
N TYR A 341 10.45 21.96 7.50
CA TYR A 341 9.48 21.79 6.42
C TYR A 341 8.59 20.55 6.63
N THR A 342 9.16 19.44 7.09
CA THR A 342 8.40 18.22 7.33
C THR A 342 7.30 18.40 8.38
N ASP A 343 7.54 19.16 9.43
CA ASP A 343 6.55 19.46 10.47
C ASP A 343 5.42 20.34 9.92
N TYR A 344 5.80 21.39 9.20
CA TYR A 344 4.86 22.27 8.51
C TYR A 344 4.01 21.47 7.51
N ALA A 345 4.65 20.67 6.66
CA ALA A 345 3.98 19.89 5.61
C ALA A 345 2.96 18.91 6.19
N MET A 346 3.32 18.19 7.26
CA MET A 346 2.40 17.22 7.86
C MET A 346 1.22 17.88 8.57
N ARG A 347 1.43 19.00 9.23
CA ARG A 347 0.33 19.80 9.82
C ARG A 347 -0.59 20.34 8.73
N ARG A 348 -0.02 20.91 7.68
CA ARG A 348 -0.77 21.46 6.55
C ARG A 348 -1.51 20.37 5.78
N TYR A 349 -0.86 19.21 5.58
CA TYR A 349 -1.47 18.07 4.94
C TYR A 349 -2.73 17.58 5.68
N ARG A 350 -2.68 17.49 7.00
CA ARG A 350 -3.83 17.10 7.81
C ARG A 350 -5.03 18.03 7.61
N GLU A 351 -4.81 19.35 7.57
CA GLU A 351 -5.85 20.34 7.28
C GLU A 351 -6.46 20.16 5.88
N LEU A 352 -5.60 20.00 4.87
CA LEU A 352 -6.01 19.81 3.48
C LEU A 352 -6.75 18.48 3.29
N LEU A 353 -6.25 17.41 3.89
CA LEU A 353 -6.85 16.08 3.84
C LEU A 353 -8.26 16.10 4.46
N SER A 354 -8.40 16.68 5.66
CA SER A 354 -9.68 16.81 6.35
C SER A 354 -10.68 17.62 5.52
N GLY A 355 -10.24 18.77 4.98
CA GLY A 355 -11.10 19.61 4.13
C GLY A 355 -11.51 18.92 2.83
N SER A 356 -10.60 18.17 2.20
CA SER A 356 -10.91 17.41 0.99
C SER A 356 -11.89 16.26 1.27
N PHE A 357 -11.65 15.53 2.37
CA PHE A 357 -12.53 14.44 2.79
C PHE A 357 -13.97 14.90 2.98
N GLU A 358 -14.20 15.96 3.76
CA GLU A 358 -15.56 16.46 4.01
C GLU A 358 -16.24 16.93 2.73
N LYS A 359 -15.56 17.68 1.86
CA LYS A 359 -16.12 18.12 0.57
C LYS A 359 -16.54 16.95 -0.32
N VAL A 360 -15.71 15.92 -0.44
CA VAL A 360 -16.00 14.76 -1.28
C VAL A 360 -17.08 13.90 -0.65
N LYS A 361 -17.07 13.73 0.68
CA LYS A 361 -18.14 13.03 1.41
C LYS A 361 -19.51 13.68 1.18
N ASP A 362 -19.59 15.01 1.28
CA ASP A 362 -20.82 15.75 1.04
C ASP A 362 -21.36 15.52 -0.39
N ARG A 363 -20.47 15.42 -1.38
CA ARG A 363 -20.86 15.11 -2.77
C ARG A 363 -21.32 13.67 -2.95
N LEU A 364 -20.67 12.71 -2.30
CA LEU A 364 -21.14 11.31 -2.33
C LEU A 364 -22.53 11.18 -1.73
N VAL A 365 -22.78 11.79 -0.57
CA VAL A 365 -24.08 11.82 0.08
C VAL A 365 -25.14 12.53 -0.79
N ALA A 366 -24.81 13.67 -1.40
CA ALA A 366 -25.73 14.41 -2.26
C ALA A 366 -26.12 13.64 -3.54
N ASN A 367 -25.31 12.68 -3.96
CA ASN A 367 -25.56 11.84 -5.13
C ASN A 367 -26.06 10.43 -4.79
N ASP A 368 -26.45 10.16 -3.53
CA ASP A 368 -26.88 8.85 -3.02
C ASP A 368 -25.87 7.72 -3.33
N ILE A 369 -24.56 8.02 -3.31
CA ILE A 369 -23.50 7.03 -3.50
C ILE A 369 -23.10 6.48 -2.14
N GLU A 370 -23.35 5.19 -1.92
CA GLU A 370 -22.98 4.53 -0.67
C GLU A 370 -21.47 4.27 -0.59
N PHE A 371 -20.93 4.31 0.63
CA PHE A 371 -19.53 4.01 0.92
C PHE A 371 -19.36 3.39 2.31
N VAL A 372 -18.32 2.58 2.45
CA VAL A 372 -17.97 1.92 3.71
C VAL A 372 -17.20 2.90 4.58
N TYR A 373 -17.92 3.50 5.53
CA TYR A 373 -17.35 4.45 6.48
C TYR A 373 -18.19 4.44 7.76
N LEU A 374 -17.55 4.20 8.89
CA LEU A 374 -18.17 4.41 10.19
C LEU A 374 -17.80 5.79 10.71
N ASP A 375 -18.78 6.48 11.29
CA ASP A 375 -18.57 7.81 11.82
C ASP A 375 -17.42 7.84 12.82
N GLY A 376 -16.42 8.68 12.55
CA GLY A 376 -15.18 8.77 13.31
C GLY A 376 -14.06 7.81 12.86
N ASP A 377 -14.24 7.06 11.78
CA ASP A 377 -13.13 6.35 11.14
C ASP A 377 -12.18 7.32 10.44
N ASN A 378 -10.92 6.92 10.30
CA ASN A 378 -9.97 7.61 9.45
C ASN A 378 -10.15 7.13 8.01
N PRO A 379 -10.31 8.01 6.99
CA PRO A 379 -10.43 7.61 5.60
C PRO A 379 -9.05 7.38 4.93
N ALA A 380 -7.94 7.75 5.57
CA ALA A 380 -6.64 7.95 4.92
C ALA A 380 -6.79 8.80 3.65
N GLN A 381 -6.65 8.20 2.46
CA GLN A 381 -6.77 8.89 1.16
C GLN A 381 -7.95 8.37 0.31
N PHE A 382 -8.85 7.54 0.90
CA PHE A 382 -9.79 6.72 0.13
C PHE A 382 -11.22 6.83 0.62
N PHE A 383 -12.15 6.66 -0.35
CA PHE A 383 -13.48 6.12 -0.11
C PHE A 383 -13.56 4.71 -0.71
N TRP A 384 -14.13 3.79 0.03
CA TRP A 384 -14.50 2.47 -0.45
C TRP A 384 -15.98 2.49 -0.78
N LEU A 385 -16.30 2.74 -2.05
CA LEU A 385 -17.66 2.90 -2.52
C LEU A 385 -18.35 1.53 -2.60
N ASP A 386 -19.63 1.50 -2.22
CA ASP A 386 -20.50 0.35 -2.39
C ASP A 386 -21.44 0.59 -3.55
N LEU A 387 -21.16 0.01 -4.68
CA LEU A 387 -21.96 0.08 -5.89
C LEU A 387 -22.63 -1.26 -6.23
N GLN A 388 -22.76 -2.15 -5.24
CA GLN A 388 -23.35 -3.49 -5.43
C GLN A 388 -24.76 -3.44 -6.00
N GLU A 389 -25.56 -2.46 -5.59
CA GLU A 389 -26.92 -2.31 -6.09
C GLU A 389 -27.00 -2.04 -7.61
N TYR A 390 -25.89 -1.59 -8.22
CA TYR A 390 -25.82 -1.30 -9.67
C TYR A 390 -25.31 -2.49 -10.49
N LEU A 391 -24.87 -3.57 -9.86
CA LEU A 391 -24.46 -4.78 -10.57
C LEU A 391 -25.63 -5.36 -11.36
N GLY A 392 -25.39 -5.70 -12.62
CA GLY A 392 -26.41 -6.20 -13.53
C GLY A 392 -27.37 -5.14 -14.09
N LYS A 393 -27.41 -3.92 -13.55
CA LYS A 393 -28.18 -2.82 -14.14
C LYS A 393 -27.51 -2.31 -15.42
N ARG A 394 -28.33 -1.80 -16.37
CA ARG A 394 -27.88 -1.30 -17.68
C ARG A 394 -28.63 0.00 -18.04
N PRO A 395 -28.12 0.83 -18.96
CA PRO A 395 -28.90 1.94 -19.51
C PRO A 395 -30.17 1.43 -20.23
N PRO A 396 -31.27 2.21 -20.25
CA PRO A 396 -32.46 1.86 -21.04
C PRO A 396 -32.13 1.59 -22.50
N GLU A 397 -32.90 0.66 -23.15
CA GLU A 397 -32.74 0.35 -24.57
C GLU A 397 -32.81 1.64 -25.42
N GLY A 398 -31.86 1.83 -26.33
CA GLY A 398 -31.78 3.02 -27.21
C GLY A 398 -30.97 4.19 -26.66
N ALA A 399 -30.45 4.15 -25.42
CA ALA A 399 -29.40 5.04 -25.00
C ALA A 399 -28.10 4.62 -25.71
N HIS A 400 -27.50 5.56 -26.45
CA HIS A 400 -26.18 5.32 -27.04
C HIS A 400 -25.20 5.02 -25.91
N GLY A 401 -24.78 3.80 -25.79
CA GLY A 401 -23.82 3.34 -24.82
C GLY A 401 -23.23 2.03 -25.25
N ASP A 402 -21.97 2.07 -25.46
CA ASP A 402 -21.00 1.04 -25.19
C ASP A 402 -21.11 -0.27 -25.99
N ALA A 403 -20.28 -0.35 -27.01
CA ALA A 403 -19.81 -1.67 -27.40
C ALA A 403 -19.21 -2.35 -26.15
N PRO A 404 -19.71 -3.54 -25.75
CA PRO A 404 -19.12 -4.23 -24.61
C PRO A 404 -17.66 -4.46 -24.91
N LEU A 405 -16.80 -3.93 -24.08
CA LEU A 405 -15.37 -4.24 -24.15
C LEU A 405 -15.22 -5.75 -23.99
N PRO A 406 -14.35 -6.40 -24.79
CA PRO A 406 -14.18 -7.83 -24.73
C PRO A 406 -13.74 -8.21 -23.30
N VAL A 407 -14.64 -8.81 -22.55
CA VAL A 407 -14.32 -9.48 -21.29
C VAL A 407 -13.46 -10.68 -21.67
N THR A 408 -12.18 -10.63 -21.33
CA THR A 408 -11.34 -11.82 -21.45
C THR A 408 -11.87 -12.85 -20.44
N ALA A 409 -12.42 -13.92 -20.94
CA ALA A 409 -12.83 -15.05 -20.11
C ALA A 409 -11.59 -15.52 -19.34
N GLY A 410 -11.65 -15.54 -17.99
CA GLY A 410 -10.55 -15.99 -17.15
C GLY A 410 -9.90 -14.95 -16.24
N SER A 411 -10.29 -13.67 -16.32
CA SER A 411 -9.68 -12.61 -15.48
C SER A 411 -9.90 -12.76 -13.98
N GLY A 412 -10.78 -13.66 -13.55
CA GLY A 412 -11.19 -13.79 -12.14
C GLY A 412 -12.01 -12.61 -11.60
N LEU A 413 -12.27 -11.59 -12.46
CA LEU A 413 -13.07 -10.44 -12.12
C LEU A 413 -14.55 -10.69 -12.41
N ASP A 414 -15.41 -10.16 -11.55
CA ASP A 414 -16.84 -10.22 -11.78
C ASP A 414 -17.23 -9.45 -13.05
N ARG A 415 -18.10 -10.04 -13.85
CA ARG A 415 -18.49 -9.50 -15.15
C ARG A 415 -19.23 -8.18 -15.05
N ASP A 416 -20.11 -8.06 -14.06
CA ASP A 416 -20.93 -6.88 -13.87
C ASP A 416 -20.13 -5.75 -13.21
N GLU A 417 -19.19 -6.08 -12.33
CA GLU A 417 -18.24 -5.11 -11.80
C GLU A 417 -17.35 -4.53 -12.91
N LEU A 418 -16.83 -5.39 -13.80
CA LEU A 418 -16.03 -4.95 -14.96
C LEU A 418 -16.86 -4.09 -15.91
N TRP A 419 -18.12 -4.47 -16.15
CA TRP A 419 -19.02 -3.66 -16.97
C TRP A 419 -19.24 -2.28 -16.34
N LEU A 420 -19.53 -2.22 -15.04
CA LEU A 420 -19.76 -0.96 -14.31
C LEU A 420 -18.52 -0.07 -14.32
N PHE A 421 -17.34 -0.66 -14.12
CA PHE A 421 -16.06 0.07 -14.28
C PHE A 421 -15.97 0.73 -15.65
N ASN A 422 -16.20 -0.01 -16.74
CA ASN A 422 -16.11 0.51 -18.10
C ASN A 422 -17.15 1.59 -18.36
N HIS A 423 -18.37 1.42 -17.81
CA HIS A 423 -19.44 2.40 -17.94
C HIS A 423 -19.08 3.74 -17.27
N LEU A 424 -18.42 3.70 -16.12
CA LEU A 424 -17.97 4.90 -15.42
C LEU A 424 -16.71 5.50 -16.04
N ALA A 425 -15.78 4.68 -16.53
CA ALA A 425 -14.54 5.15 -17.15
C ALA A 425 -14.75 5.69 -18.58
N GLY A 426 -15.80 5.23 -19.26
CA GLY A 426 -16.16 5.67 -20.63
C GLY A 426 -16.95 6.97 -20.67
N PRO A 427 -17.11 7.55 -21.92
CA PRO A 427 -17.95 8.71 -22.12
C PRO A 427 -19.44 8.44 -21.81
N PRO A 428 -20.19 9.41 -21.31
CA PRO A 428 -19.78 10.77 -20.99
C PRO A 428 -19.25 10.96 -19.57
N THR A 429 -19.15 9.89 -18.78
CA THR A 429 -18.77 9.97 -17.35
C THR A 429 -17.30 10.24 -17.19
N GLU A 430 -16.46 9.47 -17.88
CA GLU A 430 -15.00 9.64 -17.91
C GLU A 430 -14.38 9.77 -16.51
N VAL A 431 -14.74 8.87 -15.59
CA VAL A 431 -14.16 8.77 -14.24
C VAL A 431 -13.68 7.35 -14.00
N SER A 432 -12.39 7.21 -13.74
CA SER A 432 -11.77 5.91 -13.44
C SER A 432 -11.68 5.70 -11.92
N LEU A 433 -12.29 4.63 -11.44
CA LEU A 433 -12.19 4.12 -10.07
C LEU A 433 -11.38 2.82 -10.08
N LEU A 434 -10.88 2.37 -8.93
CA LEU A 434 -10.22 1.07 -8.87
C LEU A 434 -11.22 -0.01 -8.43
N PRO A 435 -11.54 -1.00 -9.29
CA PRO A 435 -12.48 -2.07 -8.94
C PRO A 435 -11.99 -2.93 -7.79
N GLY A 436 -12.90 -3.35 -6.92
CA GLY A 436 -12.61 -4.16 -5.75
C GLY A 436 -12.02 -5.52 -6.08
N GLY A 437 -12.47 -6.14 -7.16
CA GLY A 437 -11.90 -7.42 -7.61
C GLY A 437 -10.40 -7.37 -7.87
N THR A 438 -9.85 -6.21 -8.30
CA THR A 438 -8.39 -6.02 -8.43
C THR A 438 -7.66 -5.89 -7.10
N MET A 439 -8.39 -5.68 -6.03
CA MET A 439 -7.89 -5.55 -4.66
C MET A 439 -8.30 -6.76 -3.80
N HIS A 440 -8.65 -7.88 -4.42
CA HIS A 440 -9.09 -9.10 -3.74
C HIS A 440 -10.29 -8.88 -2.82
N SER A 441 -11.22 -7.98 -3.21
CA SER A 441 -12.48 -7.82 -2.47
C SER A 441 -13.23 -9.15 -2.41
N PRO A 442 -13.70 -9.58 -1.21
CA PRO A 442 -14.44 -10.83 -1.08
C PRO A 442 -15.78 -10.85 -1.82
N ALA A 443 -16.32 -9.67 -2.15
CA ALA A 443 -17.54 -9.52 -2.95
C ALA A 443 -17.33 -8.47 -4.05
N PRO A 444 -17.97 -8.62 -5.23
CA PRO A 444 -17.92 -7.65 -6.31
C PRO A 444 -18.75 -6.40 -6.01
N GLY A 445 -18.55 -5.35 -6.79
CA GLY A 445 -19.32 -4.11 -6.74
C GLY A 445 -18.77 -3.05 -5.80
N PHE A 446 -17.61 -3.30 -5.22
CA PHE A 446 -16.89 -2.27 -4.45
C PHE A 446 -15.85 -1.59 -5.31
N PHE A 447 -15.67 -0.28 -5.09
CA PHE A 447 -14.71 0.52 -5.85
C PHE A 447 -13.94 1.46 -4.92
N ARG A 448 -12.62 1.55 -5.12
CA ARG A 448 -11.82 2.54 -4.41
C ARG A 448 -11.81 3.86 -5.19
N LEU A 449 -12.19 4.94 -4.51
CA LEU A 449 -11.99 6.32 -4.94
C LEU A 449 -10.86 6.93 -4.10
N CYS A 450 -9.79 7.39 -4.76
CA CYS A 450 -8.72 8.17 -4.12
C CYS A 450 -9.08 9.66 -4.19
N PHE A 451 -9.50 10.24 -3.07
CA PHE A 451 -9.95 11.63 -3.04
C PHE A 451 -8.82 12.65 -2.99
N THR A 452 -7.58 12.19 -2.86
CA THR A 452 -6.37 13.04 -2.93
C THR A 452 -5.69 13.03 -4.30
N ALA A 453 -6.22 12.28 -5.26
CA ALA A 453 -5.63 12.14 -6.59
C ALA A 453 -5.81 13.40 -7.46
N ARG A 454 -6.76 14.26 -7.11
CA ARG A 454 -7.04 15.56 -7.77
C ARG A 454 -7.41 16.60 -6.71
N GLN A 455 -7.53 17.87 -7.13
CA GLN A 455 -8.06 18.89 -6.25
C GLN A 455 -9.50 18.58 -5.83
N PRO A 456 -9.93 18.95 -4.61
CA PRO A 456 -11.23 18.55 -4.08
C PRO A 456 -12.43 18.94 -4.95
N GLU A 457 -12.35 20.06 -5.64
CA GLU A 457 -13.36 20.54 -6.57
C GLU A 457 -13.51 19.60 -7.78
N GLU A 458 -12.40 19.18 -8.38
CA GLU A 458 -12.38 18.25 -9.52
C GLU A 458 -12.92 16.87 -9.12
N VAL A 459 -12.56 16.40 -7.90
CA VAL A 459 -13.09 15.14 -7.36
C VAL A 459 -14.59 15.25 -7.15
N GLY A 460 -15.07 16.39 -6.60
CA GLY A 460 -16.50 16.64 -6.41
C GLY A 460 -17.28 16.61 -7.74
N GLU A 461 -16.76 17.25 -8.79
CA GLU A 461 -17.36 17.20 -10.13
C GLU A 461 -17.36 15.78 -10.73
N ALA A 462 -16.30 15.02 -10.48
CA ALA A 462 -16.23 13.61 -10.89
C ALA A 462 -17.29 12.77 -10.15
N VAL A 463 -17.50 12.98 -8.86
CA VAL A 463 -18.58 12.32 -8.08
C VAL A 463 -19.96 12.67 -8.62
N ASP A 464 -20.21 13.94 -8.98
CA ASP A 464 -21.49 14.35 -9.60
C ASP A 464 -21.73 13.62 -10.93
N ARG A 465 -20.68 13.44 -11.76
CA ARG A 465 -20.77 12.67 -13.00
C ARG A 465 -21.05 11.19 -12.76
N ILE A 466 -20.42 10.59 -11.73
CA ILE A 466 -20.71 9.21 -11.31
C ILE A 466 -22.19 9.09 -10.91
N GLY A 467 -22.69 9.96 -10.02
CA GLY A 467 -24.09 9.94 -9.59
C GLY A 467 -25.07 10.05 -10.76
N LEU A 468 -24.80 10.95 -11.70
CA LEU A 468 -25.61 11.11 -12.91
C LEU A 468 -25.57 9.84 -13.81
N ALA A 469 -24.43 9.16 -13.91
CA ALA A 469 -24.32 7.93 -14.68
C ALA A 469 -25.10 6.79 -14.00
N LEU A 470 -24.92 6.62 -12.71
CA LEU A 470 -25.60 5.58 -11.91
C LEU A 470 -27.13 5.76 -11.91
N SER A 471 -27.62 7.00 -11.81
CA SER A 471 -29.08 7.30 -11.79
C SER A 471 -29.80 6.90 -13.08
N LYS A 472 -29.08 6.69 -14.19
CA LYS A 472 -29.64 6.26 -15.48
C LYS A 472 -29.71 4.74 -15.64
N LEU A 473 -29.15 3.98 -14.72
CA LEU A 473 -29.13 2.52 -14.79
C LEU A 473 -30.44 1.93 -14.30
N VAL A 474 -30.97 0.97 -15.07
CA VAL A 474 -32.21 0.25 -14.75
C VAL A 474 -31.95 -1.25 -14.79
N THR A 475 -32.77 -2.01 -14.06
CA THR A 475 -32.76 -3.47 -14.16
C THR A 475 -33.26 -3.86 -15.55
N PRO A 476 -32.50 -4.67 -16.32
CA PRO A 476 -33.01 -5.19 -17.60
C PRO A 476 -34.29 -5.95 -17.42
N GLY A 477 -35.29 -5.70 -18.29
CA GLY A 477 -36.58 -6.34 -18.26
C GLY A 477 -36.57 -7.83 -18.67
#